data_0337c8d9b393812c57352a12808fa637
#
_entry.id   0337c8d9b393812c57352a12808fa637
#
_cell.length_a   1.000
_cell.length_b   1.000
_cell.length_c   1.000
_cell.angle_alpha   90.00
_cell.angle_beta   90.00
_cell.angle_gamma   90.00
#
_symmetry.space_group_name_H-M   'P 1'
#
loop_
_entity.id
_entity.type
_entity.pdbx_description
1 polymer ?
#
loop_
_entity_poly.entity_id
_entity_poly.type
_entity_poly.pdbx_seq_one_letter_code
_entity_poly.pdbx_strand_id
1 'polypeptide(L)'
;MVAGHLREKGGIYYIVLSYTDEYGNRRTPSQSTGLPVKGNKKRAEDLLQWARQEKEDELNERKQATSSGATVAPNNIRFTAFLKDWLKMMRPSIEATTYAAYEKAVLNKIIPYFDKRHPKILLGEVTPKHIQDYYTYELDVCGVSANTVIHRHANLRKALQYAYQTGLIESNPADKVQKPRKDRFEADPYKKSELDALFKAVKGSNLELGVILAAFYGLRRSEICGLKWDAIDFHRKTITIRHTVTQVKVGDEMKLIQKDRTKTKSSHRTLPLVKPFENLLLAIRDKQDANRRICGNCYCRDYLDYVYVNEMGELIKPNYLTQAFPDFLERHGLRRIRFHDLRHSCASLLYANGVALKDIQEWLGHSDISTTSNIYTHLDYSSKVASAKAIMGFFPGYEGKRERAQRIPVASEMASESLENPEIAEEIEPQKFQKTVEDSSGRNGSRPRGRAPKSSKPQ
;
A
#
# COMPACT_ATOMS: atom_id res chain seq x y z
N MET A 1 -23.40 -20.25 -32.22
CA MET A 1 -24.75 -19.74 -31.87
C MET A 1 -24.86 -19.65 -30.37
N VAL A 2 -25.16 -18.48 -29.85
CA VAL A 2 -25.35 -18.21 -28.39
C VAL A 2 -26.86 -18.24 -28.11
N ALA A 3 -27.30 -19.18 -27.29
CA ALA A 3 -28.69 -19.20 -26.79
C ALA A 3 -28.75 -18.42 -25.48
N GLY A 4 -29.93 -17.91 -25.14
CA GLY A 4 -30.12 -17.21 -23.86
C GLY A 4 -31.58 -17.04 -23.52
N HIS A 5 -31.89 -16.93 -22.23
CA HIS A 5 -33.22 -16.66 -21.72
C HIS A 5 -33.18 -15.80 -20.48
N LEU A 6 -34.30 -15.16 -20.16
CA LEU A 6 -34.49 -14.44 -18.90
C LEU A 6 -34.91 -15.42 -17.81
N ARG A 7 -34.34 -15.26 -16.63
CA ARG A 7 -34.72 -15.98 -15.41
C ARG A 7 -35.10 -14.95 -14.33
N GLU A 8 -36.16 -15.23 -13.60
CA GLU A 8 -36.56 -14.41 -12.46
C GLU A 8 -35.98 -15.00 -11.17
N LYS A 9 -35.33 -14.15 -10.37
CA LYS A 9 -34.81 -14.53 -9.07
C LYS A 9 -34.87 -13.32 -8.13
N GLY A 10 -35.53 -13.47 -6.98
CA GLY A 10 -35.64 -12.40 -6.00
C GLY A 10 -36.32 -11.12 -6.51
N GLY A 11 -37.31 -11.25 -7.43
CA GLY A 11 -38.01 -10.09 -8.00
C GLY A 11 -37.23 -9.29 -9.06
N ILE A 12 -36.08 -9.80 -9.52
CA ILE A 12 -35.19 -9.17 -10.51
C ILE A 12 -34.98 -10.13 -11.68
N TYR A 13 -34.88 -9.57 -12.90
CA TYR A 13 -34.49 -10.33 -14.09
C TYR A 13 -33.01 -10.64 -14.12
N TYR A 14 -32.67 -11.88 -14.50
CA TYR A 14 -31.33 -12.36 -14.78
C TYR A 14 -31.25 -12.84 -16.24
N ILE A 15 -30.18 -12.48 -16.93
CA ILE A 15 -29.83 -13.01 -18.24
C ILE A 15 -29.05 -14.30 -18.02
N VAL A 16 -29.50 -15.39 -18.60
CA VAL A 16 -28.79 -16.68 -18.65
C VAL A 16 -28.40 -16.93 -20.09
N LEU A 17 -27.09 -16.91 -20.40
CA LEU A 17 -26.56 -17.27 -21.70
C LEU A 17 -26.16 -18.74 -21.70
N SER A 18 -26.28 -19.41 -22.87
CA SER A 18 -25.80 -20.78 -23.07
C SER A 18 -25.00 -20.86 -24.36
N TYR A 19 -23.73 -21.23 -24.26
CA TYR A 19 -22.82 -21.37 -25.40
C TYR A 19 -21.77 -22.45 -25.12
N THR A 20 -21.08 -22.90 -26.18
CA THR A 20 -19.96 -23.83 -26.09
C THR A 20 -18.66 -23.01 -26.13
N ASP A 21 -17.75 -23.25 -25.18
CA ASP A 21 -16.43 -22.63 -25.15
C ASP A 21 -15.47 -23.26 -26.17
N GLU A 22 -14.27 -22.71 -26.29
CA GLU A 22 -13.21 -23.16 -27.19
C GLU A 22 -12.71 -24.60 -26.92
N TYR A 23 -12.97 -25.12 -25.72
CA TYR A 23 -12.62 -26.50 -25.32
C TYR A 23 -13.78 -27.49 -25.51
N GLY A 24 -14.88 -27.06 -26.15
CA GLY A 24 -16.05 -27.88 -26.36
C GLY A 24 -16.99 -28.01 -25.16
N ASN A 25 -16.73 -27.28 -24.06
CA ASN A 25 -17.56 -27.37 -22.87
C ASN A 25 -18.74 -26.40 -22.94
N ARG A 26 -19.91 -26.86 -22.54
CA ARG A 26 -21.10 -26.02 -22.45
C ARG A 26 -21.02 -25.11 -21.23
N ARG A 27 -21.18 -23.79 -21.42
CA ARG A 27 -21.20 -22.75 -20.37
C ARG A 27 -22.58 -22.14 -20.28
N THR A 28 -23.02 -21.90 -19.04
CA THR A 28 -24.32 -21.27 -18.75
C THR A 28 -24.19 -20.18 -17.71
N PRO A 29 -23.43 -19.08 -17.99
CA PRO A 29 -23.32 -17.97 -17.06
C PRO A 29 -24.65 -17.24 -16.86
N SER A 30 -24.88 -16.74 -15.64
CA SER A 30 -26.05 -15.96 -15.28
C SER A 30 -25.62 -14.60 -14.75
N GLN A 31 -26.20 -13.51 -15.27
CA GLN A 31 -25.88 -12.13 -14.89
C GLN A 31 -27.17 -11.39 -14.51
N SER A 32 -27.13 -10.64 -13.42
CA SER A 32 -28.24 -9.77 -13.00
C SER A 32 -28.36 -8.56 -13.91
N THR A 33 -29.60 -8.24 -14.33
CA THR A 33 -29.91 -7.02 -15.07
C THR A 33 -30.09 -5.81 -14.15
N GLY A 34 -30.31 -6.03 -12.86
CA GLY A 34 -30.72 -5.00 -11.91
C GLY A 34 -32.16 -4.49 -12.11
N LEU A 35 -32.91 -5.03 -13.09
CA LEU A 35 -34.27 -4.59 -13.40
C LEU A 35 -35.31 -5.40 -12.60
N PRO A 36 -36.21 -4.73 -11.86
CA PRO A 36 -37.36 -5.39 -11.25
C PRO A 36 -38.27 -6.07 -12.31
N VAL A 37 -38.82 -7.23 -11.97
CA VAL A 37 -39.67 -8.00 -12.89
C VAL A 37 -40.90 -7.22 -13.33
N LYS A 38 -41.53 -6.47 -12.40
CA LYS A 38 -42.76 -5.73 -12.70
C LYS A 38 -42.49 -4.54 -13.64
N GLY A 39 -43.08 -4.59 -14.84
CA GLY A 39 -43.05 -3.49 -15.81
C GLY A 39 -41.76 -3.39 -16.67
N ASN A 40 -40.77 -4.25 -16.48
CA ASN A 40 -39.48 -4.14 -17.21
C ASN A 40 -39.16 -5.30 -18.15
N LYS A 41 -40.16 -6.12 -18.51
CA LYS A 41 -39.93 -7.31 -19.36
C LYS A 41 -39.29 -6.98 -20.72
N LYS A 42 -39.82 -6.01 -21.44
CA LYS A 42 -39.28 -5.57 -22.74
C LYS A 42 -37.84 -5.08 -22.63
N ARG A 43 -37.54 -4.28 -21.60
CA ARG A 43 -36.20 -3.75 -21.35
C ARG A 43 -35.19 -4.85 -20.97
N ALA A 44 -35.63 -5.89 -20.26
CA ALA A 44 -34.83 -7.06 -19.97
C ALA A 44 -34.59 -7.92 -21.20
N GLU A 45 -35.58 -8.03 -22.12
CA GLU A 45 -35.43 -8.70 -23.41
C GLU A 45 -34.45 -7.99 -24.32
N ASP A 46 -34.48 -6.67 -24.39
CA ASP A 46 -33.51 -5.87 -25.16
C ASP A 46 -32.06 -6.08 -24.61
N LEU A 47 -31.90 -6.11 -23.31
CA LEU A 47 -30.60 -6.42 -22.68
C LEU A 47 -30.15 -7.87 -22.94
N LEU A 48 -31.07 -8.83 -23.01
CA LEU A 48 -30.78 -10.20 -23.36
C LEU A 48 -30.32 -10.32 -24.84
N GLN A 49 -30.96 -9.62 -25.76
CA GLN A 49 -30.56 -9.60 -27.16
C GLN A 49 -29.17 -8.98 -27.31
N TRP A 50 -28.94 -7.88 -26.66
CA TRP A 50 -27.62 -7.23 -26.66
C TRP A 50 -26.53 -8.16 -26.10
N ALA A 51 -26.76 -8.79 -24.96
CA ALA A 51 -25.80 -9.71 -24.34
C ALA A 51 -25.53 -10.97 -25.21
N ARG A 52 -26.54 -11.46 -25.94
CA ARG A 52 -26.37 -12.57 -26.90
C ARG A 52 -25.50 -12.15 -28.07
N GLN A 53 -25.79 -11.00 -28.67
CA GLN A 53 -25.03 -10.46 -29.80
C GLN A 53 -23.56 -10.19 -29.41
N GLU A 54 -23.34 -9.55 -28.29
CA GLU A 54 -21.99 -9.28 -27.77
C GLU A 54 -21.18 -10.57 -27.58
N LYS A 55 -21.85 -11.63 -27.05
CA LYS A 55 -21.18 -12.90 -26.81
C LYS A 55 -20.95 -13.69 -28.11
N GLU A 56 -21.85 -13.58 -29.09
CA GLU A 56 -21.67 -14.19 -30.39
C GLU A 56 -20.56 -13.54 -31.18
N ASP A 57 -20.45 -12.22 -31.14
CA ASP A 57 -19.38 -11.45 -31.77
C ASP A 57 -18.02 -11.81 -31.12
N GLU A 58 -17.96 -11.90 -29.79
CA GLU A 58 -16.74 -12.34 -29.06
C GLU A 58 -16.31 -13.76 -29.50
N LEU A 59 -17.24 -14.70 -29.63
CA LEU A 59 -16.94 -16.07 -30.02
C LEU A 59 -16.54 -16.17 -31.49
N ASN A 60 -17.12 -15.36 -32.38
CA ASN A 60 -16.79 -15.31 -33.81
C ASN A 60 -15.41 -14.68 -34.04
N GLU A 61 -15.10 -13.58 -33.32
CA GLU A 61 -13.76 -12.97 -33.33
C GLU A 61 -12.68 -13.97 -32.90
N ARG A 62 -12.94 -14.77 -31.85
CA ARG A 62 -12.04 -15.83 -31.40
C ARG A 62 -11.89 -16.99 -32.41
N LYS A 63 -12.98 -17.42 -33.05
CA LYS A 63 -12.91 -18.46 -34.07
C LYS A 63 -12.15 -18.02 -35.31
N GLN A 64 -12.28 -16.76 -35.71
CA GLN A 64 -11.51 -16.21 -36.82
C GLN A 64 -10.02 -16.09 -36.48
N ALA A 65 -9.67 -15.78 -35.22
CA ALA A 65 -8.30 -15.76 -34.74
C ALA A 65 -7.64 -17.16 -34.68
N THR A 66 -8.43 -18.23 -34.46
CA THR A 66 -7.93 -19.63 -34.41
C THR A 66 -7.89 -20.32 -35.75
N SER A 67 -8.74 -19.95 -36.72
CA SER A 67 -8.79 -20.59 -38.06
C SER A 67 -7.79 -20.01 -39.05
N SER A 68 -7.30 -18.80 -38.82
CA SER A 68 -6.17 -18.25 -39.56
C SER A 68 -4.91 -18.45 -38.71
N GLY A 69 -4.07 -19.41 -39.04
CA GLY A 69 -2.68 -19.50 -38.57
C GLY A 69 -1.82 -18.30 -39.03
N ALA A 70 -2.47 -17.17 -39.30
CA ALA A 70 -1.88 -15.89 -39.58
C ALA A 70 -1.66 -15.18 -38.23
N THR A 71 -0.45 -14.90 -37.89
CA THR A 71 -0.11 -13.77 -37.04
C THR A 71 -1.02 -12.62 -37.42
N VAL A 72 -1.98 -12.26 -36.53
CA VAL A 72 -2.84 -11.09 -36.70
C VAL A 72 -1.89 -9.93 -37.01
N ALA A 73 -2.06 -9.32 -38.18
CA ALA A 73 -1.24 -8.15 -38.54
C ALA A 73 -1.32 -7.17 -37.37
N PRO A 74 -0.19 -6.63 -36.88
CA PRO A 74 -0.11 -5.82 -35.63
C PRO A 74 -1.13 -4.68 -35.60
N ASN A 75 -1.61 -4.26 -36.76
CA ASN A 75 -2.49 -3.10 -36.96
C ASN A 75 -3.99 -3.36 -36.76
N ASN A 76 -4.46 -4.60 -36.48
CA ASN A 76 -5.90 -4.91 -36.43
C ASN A 76 -6.43 -5.24 -35.02
N ILE A 77 -5.70 -4.91 -33.99
CA ILE A 77 -6.12 -5.16 -32.59
C ILE A 77 -6.88 -3.94 -32.07
N ARG A 78 -8.10 -4.10 -31.56
CA ARG A 78 -8.81 -3.01 -30.87
C ARG A 78 -8.01 -2.54 -29.67
N PHE A 79 -7.89 -1.24 -29.47
CA PHE A 79 -7.11 -0.66 -28.38
C PHE A 79 -7.58 -1.15 -26.99
N THR A 80 -8.89 -1.20 -26.77
CA THR A 80 -9.45 -1.65 -25.49
C THR A 80 -9.29 -3.14 -25.26
N ALA A 81 -9.29 -3.97 -26.32
CA ALA A 81 -8.95 -5.39 -26.23
C ALA A 81 -7.47 -5.59 -25.86
N PHE A 82 -6.57 -4.86 -26.53
CA PHE A 82 -5.14 -4.84 -26.17
C PHE A 82 -4.91 -4.50 -24.70
N LEU A 83 -5.58 -3.46 -24.18
CA LEU A 83 -5.45 -3.07 -22.77
C LEU A 83 -5.88 -4.19 -21.80
N LYS A 84 -6.95 -4.92 -22.12
CA LYS A 84 -7.40 -6.08 -21.33
C LYS A 84 -6.36 -7.19 -21.33
N ASP A 85 -5.80 -7.51 -22.49
CA ASP A 85 -4.82 -8.59 -22.63
C ASP A 85 -3.47 -8.20 -22.02
N TRP A 86 -3.01 -6.95 -22.20
CA TRP A 86 -1.86 -6.42 -21.49
C TRP A 86 -2.02 -6.53 -19.97
N LEU A 87 -3.18 -6.20 -19.44
CA LEU A 87 -3.46 -6.29 -18.03
C LEU A 87 -3.38 -7.74 -17.51
N LYS A 88 -3.95 -8.71 -18.24
CA LYS A 88 -3.84 -10.15 -17.92
C LYS A 88 -2.38 -10.62 -17.88
N MET A 89 -1.59 -10.20 -18.87
CA MET A 89 -0.17 -10.53 -18.97
C MET A 89 0.65 -9.94 -17.83
N MET A 90 0.31 -8.73 -17.37
CA MET A 90 1.01 -8.09 -16.25
C MET A 90 0.78 -8.76 -14.89
N ARG A 91 -0.30 -9.55 -14.75
CA ARG A 91 -0.72 -10.15 -13.48
C ARG A 91 0.36 -10.99 -12.77
N PRO A 92 1.09 -11.91 -13.43
CA PRO A 92 2.14 -12.70 -12.78
C PRO A 92 3.40 -11.91 -12.47
N SER A 93 3.65 -10.78 -13.14
CA SER A 93 4.91 -10.02 -13.05
C SER A 93 4.91 -8.88 -12.04
N ILE A 94 3.74 -8.55 -11.47
CA ILE A 94 3.60 -7.41 -10.54
C ILE A 94 2.88 -7.81 -9.26
N GLU A 95 3.15 -7.06 -8.20
CA GLU A 95 2.48 -7.22 -6.92
C GLU A 95 0.96 -7.05 -7.02
N ALA A 96 0.20 -7.87 -6.31
CA ALA A 96 -1.26 -7.87 -6.36
C ALA A 96 -1.90 -6.50 -6.04
N THR A 97 -1.28 -5.72 -5.14
CA THR A 97 -1.71 -4.34 -4.84
C THR A 97 -1.52 -3.40 -6.02
N THR A 98 -0.43 -3.56 -6.77
CA THR A 98 -0.15 -2.79 -7.99
C THR A 98 -1.08 -3.22 -9.11
N TYR A 99 -1.29 -4.52 -9.25
CA TYR A 99 -2.24 -5.07 -10.22
C TYR A 99 -3.66 -4.52 -10.01
N ALA A 100 -4.17 -4.56 -8.78
CA ALA A 100 -5.49 -4.02 -8.45
C ALA A 100 -5.62 -2.51 -8.77
N ALA A 101 -4.54 -1.74 -8.59
CA ALA A 101 -4.54 -0.33 -8.99
C ALA A 101 -4.60 -0.16 -10.52
N TYR A 102 -3.86 -0.99 -11.28
CA TYR A 102 -3.90 -1.02 -12.74
C TYR A 102 -5.27 -1.46 -13.24
N GLU A 103 -5.80 -2.56 -12.70
CA GLU A 103 -7.13 -3.08 -13.03
C GLU A 103 -8.21 -2.02 -12.85
N LYS A 104 -8.22 -1.34 -11.69
CA LYS A 104 -9.16 -0.24 -11.42
C LYS A 104 -9.03 0.92 -12.42
N ALA A 105 -7.81 1.31 -12.77
CA ALA A 105 -7.58 2.41 -13.71
C ALA A 105 -7.98 2.01 -15.13
N VAL A 106 -7.56 0.83 -15.59
CA VAL A 106 -7.76 0.37 -16.96
C VAL A 106 -9.21 -0.04 -17.19
N LEU A 107 -9.76 -0.98 -16.39
CA LEU A 107 -11.10 -1.52 -16.64
C LEU A 107 -12.22 -0.53 -16.30
N ASN A 108 -12.06 0.28 -15.24
CA ASN A 108 -13.19 1.09 -14.75
C ASN A 108 -13.11 2.55 -15.24
N LYS A 109 -12.02 2.97 -15.89
CA LYS A 109 -11.85 4.36 -16.29
C LYS A 109 -11.40 4.52 -17.73
N ILE A 110 -10.28 3.90 -18.11
CA ILE A 110 -9.69 4.07 -19.43
C ILE A 110 -10.55 3.38 -20.50
N ILE A 111 -10.79 2.09 -20.34
CA ILE A 111 -11.59 1.30 -21.29
C ILE A 111 -12.99 1.89 -21.52
N PRO A 112 -13.78 2.21 -20.46
CA PRO A 112 -15.12 2.78 -20.68
C PRO A 112 -15.13 4.11 -21.43
N TYR A 113 -14.09 4.94 -21.27
CA TYR A 113 -13.97 6.16 -22.05
C TYR A 113 -13.76 5.87 -23.54
N PHE A 114 -12.78 5.00 -23.86
CA PHE A 114 -12.46 4.69 -25.24
C PHE A 114 -13.58 3.89 -25.92
N ASP A 115 -14.21 2.94 -25.24
CA ASP A 115 -15.38 2.20 -25.76
C ASP A 115 -16.56 3.15 -26.09
N LYS A 116 -16.76 4.21 -25.28
CA LYS A 116 -17.83 5.18 -25.50
C LYS A 116 -17.51 6.20 -26.61
N ARG A 117 -16.26 6.69 -26.65
CA ARG A 117 -15.87 7.80 -27.55
C ARG A 117 -15.26 7.32 -28.85
N HIS A 118 -14.59 6.18 -28.83
CA HIS A 118 -13.83 5.61 -29.95
C HIS A 118 -14.03 4.06 -29.99
N PRO A 119 -15.27 3.54 -30.17
CA PRO A 119 -15.60 2.12 -29.96
C PRO A 119 -14.87 1.16 -30.88
N LYS A 120 -14.38 1.62 -32.02
CA LYS A 120 -13.70 0.79 -33.03
C LYS A 120 -12.21 1.13 -33.19
N ILE A 121 -11.65 2.02 -32.37
CA ILE A 121 -10.27 2.45 -32.52
C ILE A 121 -9.29 1.29 -32.39
N LEU A 122 -8.42 1.14 -33.37
CA LEU A 122 -7.36 0.15 -33.39
C LEU A 122 -6.14 0.66 -32.59
N LEU A 123 -5.32 -0.25 -32.10
CA LEU A 123 -4.12 0.07 -31.33
C LEU A 123 -3.17 0.99 -32.10
N GLY A 124 -2.96 0.73 -33.39
CA GLY A 124 -2.11 1.56 -34.27
C GLY A 124 -2.69 2.93 -34.60
N GLU A 125 -3.99 3.14 -34.40
CA GLU A 125 -4.67 4.42 -34.67
C GLU A 125 -4.69 5.36 -33.45
N VAL A 126 -4.22 4.89 -32.28
CA VAL A 126 -4.20 5.71 -31.07
C VAL A 126 -3.18 6.83 -31.21
N THR A 127 -3.66 8.05 -31.32
CA THR A 127 -2.84 9.26 -31.43
C THR A 127 -2.63 9.95 -30.09
N PRO A 128 -1.62 10.81 -29.94
CA PRO A 128 -1.47 11.68 -28.76
C PRO A 128 -2.72 12.50 -28.47
N LYS A 129 -3.46 12.93 -29.53
CA LYS A 129 -4.71 13.67 -29.38
C LYS A 129 -5.79 12.86 -28.65
N HIS A 130 -6.01 11.60 -29.01
CA HIS A 130 -6.98 10.74 -28.31
C HIS A 130 -6.69 10.63 -26.81
N ILE A 131 -5.40 10.54 -26.45
CA ILE A 131 -4.96 10.47 -25.05
C ILE A 131 -5.12 11.83 -24.35
N GLN A 132 -4.83 12.93 -25.04
CA GLN A 132 -5.01 14.29 -24.52
C GLN A 132 -6.49 14.58 -24.25
N ASP A 133 -7.37 14.22 -25.20
CA ASP A 133 -8.82 14.38 -25.06
C ASP A 133 -9.36 13.55 -23.87
N TYR A 134 -8.78 12.38 -23.60
CA TYR A 134 -9.08 11.60 -22.41
C TYR A 134 -8.69 12.34 -21.11
N TYR A 135 -7.53 13.01 -21.07
CA TYR A 135 -7.13 13.75 -19.87
C TYR A 135 -8.00 14.98 -19.64
N THR A 136 -8.35 15.70 -20.69
CA THR A 136 -9.29 16.81 -20.62
C THR A 136 -10.65 16.35 -20.10
N TYR A 137 -11.16 15.23 -20.62
CA TYR A 137 -12.40 14.62 -20.11
C TYR A 137 -12.33 14.27 -18.62
N GLU A 138 -11.22 13.68 -18.16
CA GLU A 138 -11.03 13.32 -16.76
C GLU A 138 -10.96 14.54 -15.84
N LEU A 139 -10.30 15.61 -16.28
CA LEU A 139 -10.19 16.85 -15.52
C LEU A 139 -11.51 17.63 -15.51
N ASP A 140 -12.06 17.90 -16.69
CA ASP A 140 -13.14 18.89 -16.86
C ASP A 140 -14.53 18.27 -16.65
N VAL A 141 -14.72 16.99 -17.06
CA VAL A 141 -16.03 16.33 -16.98
C VAL A 141 -16.13 15.46 -15.74
N CYS A 142 -15.06 14.71 -15.41
CA CYS A 142 -15.07 13.84 -14.24
C CYS A 142 -14.58 14.54 -12.95
N GLY A 143 -14.02 15.74 -13.03
CA GLY A 143 -13.55 16.54 -11.89
C GLY A 143 -12.44 15.87 -11.07
N VAL A 144 -11.61 14.99 -11.68
CA VAL A 144 -10.55 14.31 -10.95
C VAL A 144 -9.30 15.20 -10.85
N SER A 145 -8.51 15.03 -9.80
CA SER A 145 -7.28 15.81 -9.62
C SER A 145 -6.22 15.54 -10.69
N ALA A 146 -5.37 16.51 -10.95
CA ALA A 146 -4.22 16.39 -11.84
C ALA A 146 -3.34 15.17 -11.49
N ASN A 147 -3.11 14.92 -10.20
CA ASN A 147 -2.35 13.75 -9.73
C ASN A 147 -3.01 12.43 -10.15
N THR A 148 -4.34 12.33 -10.13
CA THR A 148 -5.07 11.13 -10.59
C THR A 148 -4.87 10.90 -12.08
N VAL A 149 -4.93 11.96 -12.90
CA VAL A 149 -4.66 11.88 -14.35
C VAL A 149 -3.21 11.45 -14.62
N ILE A 150 -2.24 11.98 -13.87
CA ILE A 150 -0.83 11.58 -13.97
C ILE A 150 -0.65 10.08 -13.68
N HIS A 151 -1.36 9.53 -12.69
CA HIS A 151 -1.33 8.09 -12.42
C HIS A 151 -1.95 7.26 -13.56
N ARG A 152 -3.07 7.74 -14.15
CA ARG A 152 -3.68 7.06 -15.32
C ARG A 152 -2.79 7.14 -16.55
N HIS A 153 -2.12 8.30 -16.77
CA HIS A 153 -1.08 8.44 -17.80
C HIS A 153 0.02 7.38 -17.62
N ALA A 154 0.51 7.17 -16.39
CA ALA A 154 1.57 6.19 -16.15
C ALA A 154 1.12 4.76 -16.55
N ASN A 155 -0.15 4.40 -16.32
CA ASN A 155 -0.70 3.12 -16.72
C ASN A 155 -0.83 2.99 -18.26
N LEU A 156 -1.39 4.00 -18.90
CA LEU A 156 -1.48 4.06 -20.37
C LEU A 156 -0.12 4.00 -21.04
N ARG A 157 0.80 4.85 -20.56
CA ARG A 157 2.17 4.91 -21.08
C ARG A 157 2.87 3.56 -20.97
N LYS A 158 2.68 2.84 -19.85
CA LYS A 158 3.29 1.53 -19.63
C LYS A 158 2.71 0.47 -20.57
N ALA A 159 1.39 0.49 -20.80
CA ALA A 159 0.74 -0.42 -21.73
C ALA A 159 1.20 -0.17 -23.19
N LEU A 160 1.19 1.11 -23.61
CA LEU A 160 1.63 1.50 -24.95
C LEU A 160 3.14 1.32 -25.15
N GLN A 161 3.96 1.46 -24.10
CA GLN A 161 5.39 1.15 -24.13
C GLN A 161 5.63 -0.34 -24.41
N TYR A 162 4.83 -1.21 -23.78
CA TYR A 162 4.88 -2.64 -24.08
C TYR A 162 4.49 -2.91 -25.56
N ALA A 163 3.43 -2.28 -26.06
CA ALA A 163 3.04 -2.40 -27.47
C ALA A 163 4.17 -1.97 -28.44
N TYR A 164 4.86 -0.88 -28.11
CA TYR A 164 6.03 -0.42 -28.85
C TYR A 164 7.18 -1.43 -28.81
N GLN A 165 7.52 -1.93 -27.62
CA GLN A 165 8.64 -2.88 -27.43
C GLN A 165 8.37 -4.24 -28.13
N THR A 166 7.10 -4.62 -28.29
CA THR A 166 6.71 -5.85 -28.98
C THR A 166 6.42 -5.65 -30.49
N GLY A 167 6.66 -4.44 -31.01
CA GLY A 167 6.48 -4.14 -32.45
C GLY A 167 5.02 -4.01 -32.89
N LEU A 168 4.06 -3.93 -31.95
CA LEU A 168 2.64 -3.73 -32.26
C LEU A 168 2.31 -2.29 -32.74
N ILE A 169 3.14 -1.32 -32.33
CA ILE A 169 3.08 0.08 -32.75
C ILE A 169 4.49 0.63 -33.00
N GLU A 170 4.62 1.60 -33.89
CA GLU A 170 5.92 2.18 -34.27
C GLU A 170 6.48 3.16 -33.23
N SER A 171 5.62 3.79 -32.44
CA SER A 171 6.02 4.72 -31.37
C SER A 171 4.97 4.78 -30.28
N ASN A 172 5.40 5.17 -29.06
CA ASN A 172 4.47 5.32 -27.95
C ASN A 172 3.77 6.71 -28.01
N PRO A 173 2.48 6.79 -28.34
CA PRO A 173 1.78 8.08 -28.44
C PRO A 173 1.66 8.80 -27.10
N ALA A 174 1.72 8.08 -25.96
CA ALA A 174 1.66 8.69 -24.63
C ALA A 174 2.92 9.50 -24.28
N ASP A 175 4.04 9.33 -24.99
CA ASP A 175 5.25 10.12 -24.77
C ASP A 175 5.14 11.55 -25.28
N LYS A 176 4.22 11.78 -26.26
CA LYS A 176 4.00 13.09 -26.89
C LYS A 176 2.85 13.89 -26.26
N VAL A 177 2.28 13.44 -25.14
CA VAL A 177 1.12 14.06 -24.49
C VAL A 177 1.58 15.01 -23.38
N GLN A 178 0.92 16.15 -23.25
CA GLN A 178 1.15 17.07 -22.14
C GLN A 178 0.41 16.60 -20.90
N LYS A 179 1.19 16.29 -19.86
CA LYS A 179 0.64 15.92 -18.54
C LYS A 179 0.18 17.19 -17.81
N PRO A 180 -0.93 17.12 -17.05
CA PRO A 180 -1.31 18.23 -16.19
C PRO A 180 -0.22 18.50 -15.16
N ARG A 181 -0.13 19.75 -14.68
CA ARG A 181 0.81 20.13 -13.63
C ARG A 181 0.44 19.41 -12.34
N LYS A 182 1.44 18.82 -11.70
CA LYS A 182 1.26 18.11 -10.44
C LYS A 182 0.81 19.06 -9.33
N ASP A 183 -0.31 18.76 -8.68
CA ASP A 183 -0.72 19.45 -7.47
C ASP A 183 0.22 19.07 -6.32
N ARG A 184 0.77 20.07 -5.66
CA ARG A 184 1.54 19.84 -4.42
C ARG A 184 0.56 19.59 -3.30
N PHE A 185 0.70 18.45 -2.66
CA PHE A 185 -0.01 18.16 -1.42
C PHE A 185 0.80 18.72 -0.25
N GLU A 186 0.21 19.63 0.48
CA GLU A 186 0.75 20.15 1.74
C GLU A 186 0.11 19.34 2.87
N ALA A 187 0.97 18.64 3.63
CA ALA A 187 0.52 17.94 4.81
C ALA A 187 0.30 18.97 5.93
N ASP A 188 -0.86 18.89 6.57
CA ASP A 188 -1.15 19.67 7.79
C ASP A 188 -1.20 18.72 8.99
N PRO A 189 -0.02 18.34 9.55
CA PRO A 189 0.07 17.41 10.65
C PRO A 189 -0.48 18.00 11.94
N TYR A 190 -0.95 17.14 12.84
CA TYR A 190 -1.35 17.55 14.19
C TYR A 190 -0.14 18.08 14.96
N LYS A 191 -0.36 19.21 15.67
CA LYS A 191 0.57 19.76 16.66
C LYS A 191 0.50 18.95 17.96
N LYS A 192 1.43 19.17 18.87
CA LYS A 192 1.49 18.46 20.16
C LYS A 192 0.17 18.52 20.93
N SER A 193 -0.43 19.71 21.07
CA SER A 193 -1.71 19.87 21.78
C SER A 193 -2.87 19.10 21.15
N GLU A 194 -2.91 19.03 19.81
CA GLU A 194 -3.93 18.25 19.09
C GLU A 194 -3.72 16.74 19.26
N LEU A 195 -2.46 16.29 19.31
CA LEU A 195 -2.13 14.89 19.59
C LEU A 195 -2.46 14.50 21.04
N ASP A 196 -2.20 15.40 22.01
CA ASP A 196 -2.56 15.18 23.41
C ASP A 196 -4.08 15.04 23.56
N ALA A 197 -4.86 15.87 22.86
CA ALA A 197 -6.33 15.76 22.81
C ALA A 197 -6.79 14.45 22.16
N LEU A 198 -6.17 14.08 21.04
CA LEU A 198 -6.46 12.82 20.35
C LEU A 198 -6.17 11.60 21.22
N PHE A 199 -5.01 11.55 21.89
CA PHE A 199 -4.65 10.42 22.76
C PHE A 199 -5.60 10.28 23.95
N LYS A 200 -6.08 11.40 24.50
CA LYS A 200 -7.12 11.38 25.55
C LYS A 200 -8.44 10.82 25.00
N ALA A 201 -8.87 11.29 23.84
CA ALA A 201 -10.14 10.88 23.24
C ALA A 201 -10.15 9.41 22.82
N VAL A 202 -9.04 8.89 22.26
CA VAL A 202 -8.97 7.55 21.67
C VAL A 202 -8.81 6.44 22.73
N LYS A 203 -8.47 6.81 23.98
CA LYS A 203 -8.21 5.86 25.08
C LYS A 203 -9.42 4.91 25.29
N GLY A 204 -9.16 3.62 25.33
CA GLY A 204 -10.16 2.55 25.50
C GLY A 204 -10.96 2.24 24.23
N SER A 205 -10.79 2.98 23.13
CA SER A 205 -11.47 2.68 21.86
C SER A 205 -10.71 1.63 21.03
N ASN A 206 -11.39 1.03 20.07
CA ASN A 206 -10.77 0.10 19.11
C ASN A 206 -9.71 0.76 18.20
N LEU A 207 -9.62 2.09 18.18
CA LEU A 207 -8.62 2.85 17.42
C LEU A 207 -7.36 3.16 18.24
N GLU A 208 -7.37 3.00 19.57
CA GLU A 208 -6.29 3.41 20.46
C GLU A 208 -4.92 2.88 20.01
N LEU A 209 -4.79 1.56 19.89
CA LEU A 209 -3.54 0.94 19.46
C LEU A 209 -3.09 1.43 18.08
N GLY A 210 -4.02 1.49 17.13
CA GLY A 210 -3.73 1.95 15.76
C GLY A 210 -3.25 3.40 15.72
N VAL A 211 -3.88 4.28 16.49
CA VAL A 211 -3.52 5.70 16.60
C VAL A 211 -2.15 5.87 17.26
N ILE A 212 -1.87 5.17 18.36
CA ILE A 212 -0.56 5.22 19.02
C ILE A 212 0.55 4.74 18.10
N LEU A 213 0.35 3.61 17.41
CA LEU A 213 1.34 3.09 16.45
C LEU A 213 1.56 4.03 15.27
N ALA A 214 0.54 4.76 14.83
CA ALA A 214 0.67 5.73 13.75
C ALA A 214 1.28 7.05 14.21
N ALA A 215 0.82 7.61 15.35
CA ALA A 215 1.18 8.95 15.80
C ALA A 215 2.48 8.99 16.59
N PHE A 216 2.83 7.95 17.36
CA PHE A 216 4.06 7.88 18.15
C PHE A 216 5.17 7.14 17.39
N TYR A 217 4.90 5.94 16.87
CA TYR A 217 5.91 5.15 16.16
C TYR A 217 5.97 5.44 14.66
N GLY A 218 5.04 6.18 14.11
CA GLY A 218 4.99 6.53 12.69
C GLY A 218 4.77 5.34 11.76
N LEU A 219 4.13 4.25 12.22
CA LEU A 219 3.90 3.07 11.41
C LEU A 219 2.92 3.32 10.28
N ARG A 220 3.13 2.65 9.15
CA ARG A 220 2.14 2.63 8.07
C ARG A 220 0.94 1.77 8.46
N ARG A 221 -0.24 2.09 7.93
CA ARG A 221 -1.47 1.33 8.16
C ARG A 221 -1.31 -0.19 7.99
N SER A 222 -0.59 -0.61 6.94
CA SER A 222 -0.32 -2.03 6.69
C SER A 222 0.65 -2.66 7.70
N GLU A 223 1.57 -1.90 8.26
CA GLU A 223 2.51 -2.31 9.31
C GLU A 223 1.77 -2.46 10.65
N ILE A 224 0.83 -1.55 10.94
CA ILE A 224 -0.02 -1.58 12.14
C ILE A 224 -0.88 -2.85 12.16
N CYS A 225 -1.64 -3.09 11.08
CA CYS A 225 -2.48 -4.30 10.98
C CYS A 225 -1.66 -5.59 10.87
N GLY A 226 -0.38 -5.48 10.49
CA GLY A 226 0.53 -6.60 10.35
C GLY A 226 1.38 -6.87 11.59
N LEU A 227 1.27 -6.09 12.67
CA LEU A 227 2.09 -6.30 13.86
C LEU A 227 1.73 -7.62 14.53
N LYS A 228 2.74 -8.47 14.75
CA LYS A 228 2.62 -9.77 15.41
C LYS A 228 3.29 -9.77 16.77
N TRP A 229 2.86 -10.66 17.69
CA TRP A 229 3.43 -10.78 19.01
C TRP A 229 4.89 -11.24 19.00
N ASP A 230 5.29 -12.06 18.03
CA ASP A 230 6.67 -12.54 17.88
C ASP A 230 7.63 -11.46 17.33
N ALA A 231 7.10 -10.31 16.91
CA ALA A 231 7.88 -9.15 16.52
C ALA A 231 8.19 -8.21 17.70
N ILE A 232 7.68 -8.51 18.90
CA ILE A 232 7.85 -7.72 20.11
C ILE A 232 8.74 -8.49 21.08
N ASP A 233 9.92 -7.98 21.34
CA ASP A 233 10.84 -8.54 22.33
C ASP A 233 10.73 -7.73 23.63
N PHE A 234 10.01 -8.27 24.61
CA PHE A 234 9.81 -7.66 25.93
C PHE A 234 11.09 -7.67 26.78
N HIS A 235 12.04 -8.54 26.48
CA HIS A 235 13.33 -8.63 27.18
C HIS A 235 14.27 -7.52 26.68
N ARG A 236 14.47 -7.47 25.36
CA ARG A 236 15.34 -6.48 24.71
C ARG A 236 14.70 -5.12 24.55
N LYS A 237 13.42 -4.98 24.94
CA LYS A 237 12.62 -3.76 24.78
C LYS A 237 12.62 -3.25 23.35
N THR A 238 12.32 -4.12 22.39
CA THR A 238 12.31 -3.76 20.96
C THR A 238 11.05 -4.24 20.25
N ILE A 239 10.70 -3.51 19.18
CA ILE A 239 9.62 -3.83 18.25
C ILE A 239 10.22 -3.90 16.85
N THR A 240 10.14 -5.04 16.17
CA THR A 240 10.65 -5.22 14.81
C THR A 240 9.52 -5.16 13.80
N ILE A 241 9.56 -4.21 12.89
CA ILE A 241 8.56 -4.04 11.84
C ILE A 241 8.99 -4.87 10.62
N ARG A 242 8.37 -6.03 10.42
CA ARG A 242 8.74 -7.01 9.40
C ARG A 242 7.57 -7.57 8.60
N HIS A 243 6.37 -7.52 9.15
CA HIS A 243 5.17 -8.09 8.54
C HIS A 243 4.18 -6.98 8.17
N THR A 244 3.43 -7.18 7.10
CA THR A 244 2.42 -6.23 6.62
C THR A 244 1.14 -6.94 6.20
N VAL A 245 0.01 -6.32 6.50
CA VAL A 245 -1.30 -6.73 6.02
C VAL A 245 -1.88 -5.62 5.16
N THR A 246 -2.26 -5.97 3.93
CA THR A 246 -2.90 -5.06 2.99
C THR A 246 -4.23 -5.64 2.54
N GLN A 247 -5.18 -4.77 2.23
CA GLN A 247 -6.48 -5.15 1.73
C GLN A 247 -6.63 -4.63 0.30
N VAL A 248 -6.93 -5.52 -0.65
CA VAL A 248 -7.08 -5.18 -2.07
C VAL A 248 -8.36 -5.77 -2.62
N LYS A 249 -9.00 -5.07 -3.55
CA LYS A 249 -10.10 -5.60 -4.34
C LYS A 249 -9.51 -6.25 -5.60
N VAL A 250 -9.76 -7.55 -5.78
CA VAL A 250 -9.36 -8.30 -6.98
C VAL A 250 -10.63 -8.85 -7.61
N GLY A 251 -11.01 -8.32 -8.76
CA GLY A 251 -12.35 -8.53 -9.30
C GLY A 251 -13.39 -7.91 -8.35
N ASP A 252 -14.36 -8.71 -7.91
CA ASP A 252 -15.39 -8.27 -6.95
C ASP A 252 -15.11 -8.65 -5.50
N GLU A 253 -14.04 -9.40 -5.24
CA GLU A 253 -13.68 -9.86 -3.90
C GLU A 253 -12.65 -8.97 -3.23
N MET A 254 -12.85 -8.71 -1.92
CA MET A 254 -11.86 -8.05 -1.06
C MET A 254 -10.94 -9.12 -0.45
N LYS A 255 -9.66 -9.10 -0.82
CA LYS A 255 -8.65 -10.05 -0.31
C LYS A 255 -7.70 -9.36 0.65
N LEU A 256 -7.38 -10.06 1.75
CA LEU A 256 -6.29 -9.71 2.64
C LEU A 256 -5.01 -10.35 2.13
N ILE A 257 -3.98 -9.55 1.97
CA ILE A 257 -2.65 -10.00 1.56
C ILE A 257 -1.73 -9.80 2.75
N GLN A 258 -1.25 -10.89 3.29
CA GLN A 258 -0.30 -10.96 4.38
C GLN A 258 1.08 -11.23 3.80
N LYS A 259 2.10 -10.46 4.21
CA LYS A 259 3.46 -10.60 3.71
C LYS A 259 4.47 -10.41 4.81
N ASP A 260 5.42 -11.35 4.92
CA ASP A 260 6.60 -11.24 5.78
C ASP A 260 7.70 -10.37 5.16
N ARG A 261 7.38 -9.64 4.12
CA ARG A 261 8.26 -8.66 3.48
C ARG A 261 7.62 -7.29 3.51
N THR A 262 8.35 -6.35 4.04
CA THR A 262 8.09 -4.93 3.79
C THR A 262 8.47 -4.59 2.33
N LYS A 263 7.83 -3.58 1.74
CA LYS A 263 8.00 -3.21 0.32
C LYS A 263 9.45 -2.87 -0.06
N THR A 264 10.25 -2.41 0.90
CA THR A 264 11.65 -2.02 0.73
C THR A 264 12.50 -2.50 1.91
N LYS A 265 13.81 -2.69 1.72
CA LYS A 265 14.75 -3.02 2.80
C LYS A 265 14.69 -2.00 3.96
N SER A 266 14.51 -0.72 3.67
CA SER A 266 14.39 0.36 4.67
C SER A 266 13.11 0.29 5.52
N SER A 267 12.10 -0.45 5.08
CA SER A 267 10.87 -0.64 5.87
C SER A 267 11.03 -1.71 6.96
N HIS A 268 12.03 -2.60 6.85
CA HIS A 268 12.41 -3.52 7.92
C HIS A 268 13.28 -2.75 8.92
N ARG A 269 12.74 -2.51 10.09
CA ARG A 269 13.40 -1.72 11.13
C ARG A 269 13.00 -2.19 12.52
N THR A 270 13.91 -1.98 13.48
CA THR A 270 13.66 -2.24 14.89
C THR A 270 13.58 -0.90 15.63
N LEU A 271 12.54 -0.73 16.42
CA LEU A 271 12.26 0.46 17.20
C LEU A 271 12.25 0.11 18.69
N PRO A 272 12.60 1.05 19.59
CA PRO A 272 12.58 0.79 21.03
C PRO A 272 11.15 0.65 21.54
N LEU A 273 10.93 -0.34 22.43
CA LEU A 273 9.68 -0.53 23.14
C LEU A 273 9.70 0.32 24.43
N VAL A 274 9.05 1.48 24.40
CA VAL A 274 8.97 2.36 25.56
C VAL A 274 8.00 1.81 26.61
N LYS A 275 8.28 2.03 27.91
CA LYS A 275 7.52 1.46 29.03
C LYS A 275 6.00 1.72 28.99
N PRO A 276 5.50 2.93 28.67
CA PRO A 276 4.05 3.15 28.58
C PRO A 276 3.39 2.28 27.49
N PHE A 277 4.09 2.07 26.36
CA PHE A 277 3.56 1.24 25.28
C PHE A 277 3.67 -0.26 25.59
N GLU A 278 4.71 -0.68 26.29
CA GLU A 278 4.82 -2.04 26.84
C GLU A 278 3.62 -2.36 27.73
N ASN A 279 3.27 -1.48 28.66
CA ASN A 279 2.12 -1.64 29.54
C ASN A 279 0.80 -1.76 28.76
N LEU A 280 0.62 -0.96 27.71
CA LEU A 280 -0.53 -1.05 26.81
C LEU A 280 -0.59 -2.41 26.09
N LEU A 281 0.54 -2.88 25.58
CA LEU A 281 0.61 -4.18 24.89
C LEU A 281 0.28 -5.34 25.81
N LEU A 282 0.79 -5.32 27.05
CA LEU A 282 0.46 -6.33 28.05
C LEU A 282 -1.04 -6.35 28.37
N ALA A 283 -1.65 -5.17 28.59
CA ALA A 283 -3.09 -5.06 28.80
C ALA A 283 -3.92 -5.58 27.60
N ILE A 284 -3.45 -5.31 26.37
CA ILE A 284 -4.09 -5.84 25.15
C ILE A 284 -3.99 -7.36 25.11
N ARG A 285 -2.84 -7.95 25.48
CA ARG A 285 -2.63 -9.40 25.52
C ARG A 285 -3.55 -10.06 26.53
N ASP A 286 -3.65 -9.49 27.73
CA ASP A 286 -4.56 -9.98 28.77
C ASP A 286 -6.03 -9.89 28.31
N LYS A 287 -6.42 -8.80 27.64
CA LYS A 287 -7.76 -8.64 27.06
C LYS A 287 -8.03 -9.69 25.97
N GLN A 288 -7.07 -9.96 25.07
CA GLN A 288 -7.22 -11.00 24.05
C GLN A 288 -7.38 -12.40 24.68
N ASP A 289 -6.62 -12.71 25.73
CA ASP A 289 -6.72 -13.97 26.44
C ASP A 289 -8.06 -14.11 27.18
N ALA A 290 -8.56 -13.04 27.80
CA ALA A 290 -9.89 -13.00 28.41
C ALA A 290 -11.01 -13.20 27.37
N ASN A 291 -10.97 -12.47 26.26
CA ASN A 291 -11.94 -12.60 25.18
C ASN A 291 -11.96 -14.03 24.61
N ARG A 292 -10.79 -14.65 24.42
CA ARG A 292 -10.68 -16.03 23.95
C ARG A 292 -11.34 -17.03 24.89
N ARG A 293 -11.24 -16.82 26.21
CA ARG A 293 -11.91 -17.66 27.20
C ARG A 293 -13.43 -17.46 27.17
N ILE A 294 -13.89 -16.20 27.06
CA ILE A 294 -15.32 -15.84 27.04
C ILE A 294 -15.98 -16.36 25.77
N CYS A 295 -15.39 -16.10 24.60
CA CYS A 295 -15.97 -16.48 23.30
C CYS A 295 -15.81 -17.98 22.97
N GLY A 296 -14.87 -18.69 23.63
CA GLY A 296 -14.66 -20.13 23.43
C GLY A 296 -14.49 -20.53 21.97
N ASN A 297 -15.40 -21.34 21.46
CA ASN A 297 -15.35 -21.83 20.06
C ASN A 297 -15.71 -20.77 19.02
N CYS A 298 -16.34 -19.66 19.40
CA CYS A 298 -16.65 -18.56 18.49
C CYS A 298 -15.48 -17.61 18.25
N TYR A 299 -14.39 -17.74 19.03
CA TYR A 299 -13.19 -16.92 18.85
C TYR A 299 -12.41 -17.33 17.60
N CYS A 300 -12.12 -16.39 16.73
CA CYS A 300 -11.33 -16.62 15.53
C CYS A 300 -9.89 -17.00 15.89
N ARG A 301 -9.43 -18.17 15.44
CA ARG A 301 -8.09 -18.69 15.74
C ARG A 301 -7.06 -18.43 14.67
N ASP A 302 -7.47 -17.87 13.53
CA ASP A 302 -6.59 -17.65 12.37
C ASP A 302 -5.57 -16.51 12.60
N TYR A 303 -5.81 -15.65 13.62
CA TYR A 303 -5.04 -14.44 13.88
C TYR A 303 -4.52 -14.36 15.32
N LEU A 304 -4.28 -15.51 15.97
CA LEU A 304 -3.78 -15.57 17.37
C LEU A 304 -2.41 -14.91 17.55
N ASP A 305 -1.61 -14.87 16.50
CA ASP A 305 -0.28 -14.28 16.49
C ASP A 305 -0.28 -12.77 16.26
N TYR A 306 -1.46 -12.17 15.94
CA TYR A 306 -1.57 -10.73 15.67
C TYR A 306 -1.91 -9.92 16.92
N VAL A 307 -1.30 -8.74 17.01
CA VAL A 307 -1.54 -7.80 18.12
C VAL A 307 -2.84 -7.02 17.94
N TYR A 308 -3.23 -6.72 16.70
CA TYR A 308 -4.37 -5.86 16.41
C TYR A 308 -5.56 -6.63 15.87
N VAL A 309 -6.30 -7.25 16.78
CA VAL A 309 -7.53 -7.99 16.52
C VAL A 309 -8.71 -7.37 17.29
N ASN A 310 -9.93 -7.69 16.86
CA ASN A 310 -11.16 -7.31 17.57
C ASN A 310 -11.46 -8.27 18.75
N GLU A 311 -12.57 -8.06 19.43
CA GLU A 311 -13.00 -8.86 20.59
C GLU A 311 -13.30 -10.32 20.25
N MET A 312 -13.63 -10.61 18.99
CA MET A 312 -13.86 -11.97 18.47
C MET A 312 -12.59 -12.63 17.91
N GLY A 313 -11.41 -11.99 18.05
CA GLY A 313 -10.15 -12.49 17.50
C GLY A 313 -9.95 -12.28 16.01
N GLU A 314 -10.84 -11.56 15.33
CA GLU A 314 -10.69 -11.27 13.92
C GLU A 314 -9.74 -10.10 13.70
N LEU A 315 -8.94 -10.18 12.64
CA LEU A 315 -7.98 -9.14 12.28
C LEU A 315 -8.68 -7.80 11.96
N ILE A 316 -8.24 -6.73 12.59
CA ILE A 316 -8.66 -5.37 12.22
C ILE A 316 -8.18 -5.07 10.81
N LYS A 317 -9.12 -4.90 9.90
CA LYS A 317 -8.83 -4.72 8.47
C LYS A 317 -8.24 -3.32 8.20
N PRO A 318 -7.23 -3.20 7.31
CA PRO A 318 -6.62 -1.89 7.03
C PRO A 318 -7.60 -0.79 6.63
N ASN A 319 -8.66 -1.11 5.88
CA ASN A 319 -9.66 -0.12 5.49
C ASN A 319 -10.49 0.41 6.66
N TYR A 320 -10.67 -0.37 7.72
CA TYR A 320 -11.33 0.09 8.95
C TYR A 320 -10.66 1.33 9.53
N LEU A 321 -9.33 1.30 9.67
CA LEU A 321 -8.57 2.47 10.18
C LEU A 321 -8.78 3.72 9.32
N THR A 322 -8.89 3.56 7.99
CA THR A 322 -9.08 4.71 7.08
C THR A 322 -10.50 5.28 7.15
N GLN A 323 -11.50 4.43 7.38
CA GLN A 323 -12.91 4.83 7.40
C GLN A 323 -13.35 5.29 8.79
N ALA A 324 -13.03 4.52 9.83
CA ALA A 324 -13.47 4.82 11.18
C ALA A 324 -12.75 6.01 11.84
N PHE A 325 -11.50 6.31 11.42
CA PHE A 325 -10.72 7.38 12.05
C PHE A 325 -11.28 8.78 11.77
N PRO A 326 -11.62 9.19 10.54
CA PRO A 326 -12.26 10.49 10.30
C PRO A 326 -13.58 10.66 11.03
N ASP A 327 -14.41 9.61 11.08
CA ASP A 327 -15.71 9.64 11.78
C ASP A 327 -15.51 9.74 13.30
N PHE A 328 -14.43 9.14 13.82
CA PHE A 328 -14.03 9.28 15.22
C PHE A 328 -13.63 10.71 15.55
N LEU A 329 -12.80 11.36 14.71
CA LEU A 329 -12.38 12.74 14.90
C LEU A 329 -13.58 13.69 14.93
N GLU A 330 -14.52 13.54 14.00
CA GLU A 330 -15.73 14.34 13.91
C GLU A 330 -16.60 14.20 15.18
N ARG A 331 -16.85 12.98 15.66
CA ARG A 331 -17.61 12.71 16.87
C ARG A 331 -17.00 13.31 18.14
N HIS A 332 -15.69 13.52 18.17
CA HIS A 332 -14.98 14.08 19.32
C HIS A 332 -14.61 15.57 19.14
N GLY A 333 -15.12 16.22 18.09
CA GLY A 333 -14.84 17.64 17.81
C GLY A 333 -13.37 17.92 17.50
N LEU A 334 -12.64 16.93 16.99
CA LEU A 334 -11.24 17.05 16.61
C LEU A 334 -11.10 17.43 15.14
N ARG A 335 -10.04 18.18 14.80
CA ARG A 335 -9.76 18.57 13.42
C ARG A 335 -9.61 17.34 12.51
N ARG A 336 -10.31 17.34 11.38
CA ARG A 336 -10.30 16.23 10.45
C ARG A 336 -8.95 16.14 9.72
N ILE A 337 -8.27 15.01 9.87
CA ILE A 337 -7.07 14.61 9.12
C ILE A 337 -7.23 13.16 8.63
N ARG A 338 -6.40 12.76 7.68
CA ARG A 338 -6.36 11.36 7.24
C ARG A 338 -5.56 10.53 8.25
N PHE A 339 -5.89 9.26 8.39
CA PHE A 339 -5.14 8.34 9.27
C PHE A 339 -3.62 8.33 8.97
N HIS A 340 -3.24 8.46 7.69
CA HIS A 340 -1.82 8.51 7.31
C HIS A 340 -1.11 9.80 7.77
N ASP A 341 -1.85 10.88 8.00
CA ASP A 341 -1.28 12.16 8.45
C ASP A 341 -0.77 12.08 9.90
N LEU A 342 -1.22 11.08 10.68
CA LEU A 342 -0.63 10.79 12.00
C LEU A 342 0.86 10.44 11.91
N ARG A 343 1.27 9.75 10.84
CA ARG A 343 2.69 9.48 10.59
C ARG A 343 3.45 10.76 10.22
N HIS A 344 2.82 11.70 9.54
CA HIS A 344 3.40 13.04 9.31
C HIS A 344 3.50 13.83 10.63
N SER A 345 2.52 13.67 11.52
CA SER A 345 2.55 14.28 12.87
C SER A 345 3.69 13.71 13.71
N CYS A 346 3.92 12.39 13.68
CA CYS A 346 5.09 11.76 14.31
C CYS A 346 6.39 12.37 13.80
N ALA A 347 6.55 12.48 12.48
CA ALA A 347 7.71 13.07 11.86
C ALA A 347 7.94 14.52 12.34
N SER A 348 6.87 15.34 12.30
CA SER A 348 6.92 16.75 12.73
C SER A 348 7.30 16.89 14.20
N LEU A 349 6.79 16.02 15.08
CA LEU A 349 7.17 16.03 16.50
C LEU A 349 8.64 15.68 16.71
N LEU A 350 9.14 14.64 16.04
CA LEU A 350 10.56 14.26 16.12
C LEU A 350 11.46 15.43 15.68
N TYR A 351 11.11 16.06 14.56
CA TYR A 351 11.85 17.22 14.07
C TYR A 351 11.79 18.43 15.02
N ALA A 352 10.60 18.75 15.54
CA ALA A 352 10.41 19.85 16.50
C ALA A 352 11.19 19.64 17.81
N ASN A 353 11.52 18.38 18.15
CA ASN A 353 12.38 18.01 19.28
C ASN A 353 13.87 17.87 18.89
N GLY A 354 14.28 18.37 17.73
CA GLY A 354 15.68 18.43 17.32
C GLY A 354 16.27 17.13 16.78
N VAL A 355 15.47 16.11 16.52
CA VAL A 355 15.94 14.84 15.93
C VAL A 355 16.40 15.08 14.50
N ALA A 356 17.58 14.59 14.13
CA ALA A 356 18.14 14.77 12.80
C ALA A 356 17.26 14.10 11.71
N LEU A 357 17.18 14.73 10.53
CA LEU A 357 16.35 14.22 9.41
C LEU A 357 16.70 12.78 9.01
N LYS A 358 17.95 12.40 9.15
CA LYS A 358 18.43 11.04 8.86
C LYS A 358 17.82 10.03 9.84
N ASP A 359 17.83 10.35 11.14
CA ASP A 359 17.28 9.48 12.18
C ASP A 359 15.75 9.38 12.05
N ILE A 360 15.08 10.48 11.69
CA ILE A 360 13.64 10.49 11.38
C ILE A 360 13.36 9.61 10.17
N GLN A 361 14.18 9.66 9.13
CA GLN A 361 14.06 8.79 7.96
C GLN A 361 14.14 7.31 8.36
N GLU A 362 15.11 6.95 9.20
CA GLU A 362 15.32 5.57 9.69
C GLU A 362 14.18 5.12 10.62
N TRP A 363 13.78 5.97 11.57
CA TRP A 363 12.64 5.71 12.45
C TRP A 363 11.37 5.39 11.66
N LEU A 364 11.07 6.20 10.67
CA LEU A 364 9.90 6.02 9.83
C LEU A 364 10.07 4.90 8.79
N GLY A 365 11.29 4.55 8.39
CA GLY A 365 11.57 3.63 7.30
C GLY A 365 11.17 4.21 5.94
N HIS A 366 11.60 5.46 5.66
CA HIS A 366 11.46 6.05 4.33
C HIS A 366 12.64 5.63 3.45
N SER A 367 12.34 5.11 2.26
CA SER A 367 13.36 4.72 1.28
C SER A 367 14.10 5.90 0.68
N ASP A 368 13.47 7.09 0.67
CA ASP A 368 14.00 8.32 0.11
C ASP A 368 13.87 9.46 1.11
N ILE A 369 14.97 10.16 1.35
CA ILE A 369 15.04 11.32 2.26
C ILE A 369 14.16 12.48 1.79
N SER A 370 13.94 12.61 0.47
CA SER A 370 13.05 13.63 -0.09
C SER A 370 11.62 13.50 0.44
N THR A 371 11.17 12.28 0.72
CA THR A 371 9.86 12.03 1.35
C THR A 371 9.80 12.61 2.75
N THR A 372 10.89 12.53 3.52
CA THR A 372 11.01 13.14 4.85
C THR A 372 11.14 14.66 4.72
N SER A 373 12.04 15.14 3.87
CA SER A 373 12.29 16.56 3.64
C SER A 373 11.05 17.34 3.17
N ASN A 374 10.23 16.76 2.28
CA ASN A 374 9.02 17.41 1.78
C ASN A 374 7.94 17.67 2.87
N ILE A 375 7.98 16.94 3.99
CA ILE A 375 7.12 17.21 5.15
C ILE A 375 7.51 18.52 5.83
N TYR A 376 8.80 18.93 5.72
CA TYR A 376 9.39 20.02 6.47
C TYR A 376 9.62 21.30 5.65
N THR A 377 9.36 21.31 4.36
CA THR A 377 9.53 22.51 3.51
C THR A 377 8.66 23.69 3.96
N HIS A 378 7.67 23.45 4.81
CA HIS A 378 6.77 24.45 5.37
C HIS A 378 6.99 24.71 6.87
N LEU A 379 7.94 23.98 7.49
CA LEU A 379 8.21 24.17 8.91
C LEU A 379 9.01 25.45 9.14
N ASP A 380 8.33 26.28 9.70
CA ASP A 380 8.43 27.33 10.67
C ASP A 380 9.73 28.17 10.67
N TYR A 381 9.50 29.47 10.54
CA TYR A 381 10.46 30.53 10.80
C TYR A 381 11.25 30.32 12.10
N SER A 382 10.66 29.66 13.12
CA SER A 382 11.32 29.26 14.37
C SER A 382 12.55 28.36 14.13
N SER A 383 12.52 27.43 13.19
CA SER A 383 13.69 26.60 12.84
C SER A 383 14.81 27.44 12.20
N LYS A 384 14.46 28.47 11.42
CA LYS A 384 15.42 29.42 10.86
C LYS A 384 16.03 30.30 11.94
N VAL A 385 15.21 30.72 12.90
CA VAL A 385 15.67 31.46 14.06
C VAL A 385 16.60 30.62 14.93
N ALA A 386 16.27 29.35 15.17
CA ALA A 386 17.16 28.44 15.92
C ALA A 386 18.48 28.21 15.18
N SER A 387 18.46 28.02 13.88
CA SER A 387 19.66 27.89 13.03
C SER A 387 20.51 29.20 13.08
N ALA A 388 19.86 30.35 12.97
CA ALA A 388 20.55 31.64 13.08
C ALA A 388 21.20 31.81 14.46
N LYS A 389 20.52 31.45 15.56
CA LYS A 389 21.08 31.46 16.91
C LYS A 389 22.28 30.51 17.05
N ALA A 390 22.21 29.30 16.46
CA ALA A 390 23.30 28.31 16.50
C ALA A 390 24.60 28.83 15.85
N ILE A 391 24.50 29.65 14.79
CA ILE A 391 25.66 30.21 14.08
C ILE A 391 26.04 31.64 14.60
N MET A 392 25.19 32.24 15.43
CA MET A 392 25.41 33.63 15.89
C MET A 392 26.74 33.81 16.62
N GLY A 393 27.22 32.78 17.34
CA GLY A 393 28.53 32.80 18.02
C GLY A 393 29.75 32.85 17.08
N PHE A 394 29.55 32.60 15.75
CA PHE A 394 30.59 32.73 14.74
C PHE A 394 30.53 34.08 13.99
N PHE A 395 29.55 34.93 14.32
CA PHE A 395 29.40 36.21 13.66
C PHE A 395 30.54 37.15 14.07
N PRO A 396 31.31 37.77 13.13
CA PRO A 396 32.40 38.69 13.46
C PRO A 396 31.89 39.88 14.29
N GLY A 397 32.48 40.08 15.47
CA GLY A 397 32.10 41.17 16.39
C GLY A 397 30.94 40.85 17.33
N TYR A 398 30.45 39.61 17.39
CA TYR A 398 29.45 39.21 18.38
C TYR A 398 30.10 38.89 19.74
N GLU A 399 29.99 39.79 20.69
CA GLU A 399 30.46 39.64 22.09
C GLU A 399 29.34 39.12 23.02
N GLY A 400 28.43 38.30 22.54
CA GLY A 400 27.38 37.73 23.38
C GLY A 400 27.93 36.79 24.44
N LYS A 401 27.41 36.88 25.68
CA LYS A 401 27.70 35.90 26.74
C LYS A 401 27.49 34.49 26.15
N ARG A 402 28.53 33.67 26.20
CA ARG A 402 28.43 32.23 25.93
C ARG A 402 27.48 31.61 26.96
N GLU A 403 26.20 31.62 26.72
CA GLU A 403 25.34 30.60 27.33
C GLU A 403 25.94 29.27 26.89
N ARG A 404 26.42 28.50 27.85
CA ARG A 404 26.86 27.11 27.60
C ARG A 404 25.71 26.44 26.84
N ALA A 405 25.92 26.25 25.54
CA ALA A 405 25.11 25.29 24.80
C ALA A 405 25.18 24.00 25.63
N GLN A 406 24.05 23.58 26.16
CA GLN A 406 23.92 22.23 26.71
C GLN A 406 24.30 21.28 25.55
N ARG A 407 25.55 20.84 25.54
CA ARG A 407 25.99 19.74 24.70
C ARG A 407 25.06 18.57 25.07
N ILE A 408 24.32 18.08 24.11
CA ILE A 408 23.72 16.76 24.23
C ILE A 408 24.92 15.83 24.40
N PRO A 409 25.07 15.10 25.52
CA PRO A 409 26.24 14.25 25.72
C PRO A 409 26.27 13.19 24.62
N VAL A 410 27.41 13.10 23.95
CA VAL A 410 27.68 11.94 23.08
C VAL A 410 27.75 10.71 23.99
N ALA A 411 27.23 9.57 23.55
CA ALA A 411 27.11 8.34 24.37
C ALA A 411 28.40 7.90 25.11
N SER A 412 29.58 8.44 24.74
CA SER A 412 30.86 8.24 25.41
C SER A 412 31.05 9.10 26.68
N GLU A 413 30.33 10.24 26.83
CA GLU A 413 30.43 11.10 27.99
C GLU A 413 29.46 10.69 29.11
N MET A 414 28.36 10.01 28.76
CA MET A 414 27.43 9.47 29.76
C MET A 414 28.03 8.32 30.59
N ALA A 415 29.09 7.66 30.09
CA ALA A 415 29.76 6.59 30.81
C ALA A 415 30.72 7.05 31.90
N SER A 416 31.10 8.36 31.94
CA SER A 416 31.99 8.90 32.95
C SER A 416 31.28 9.59 34.13
N GLU A 417 30.03 10.10 33.90
CA GLU A 417 29.24 10.72 34.99
C GLU A 417 28.50 9.73 35.90
N SER A 418 28.31 8.47 35.44
CA SER A 418 27.65 7.43 36.24
C SER A 418 28.53 6.82 37.34
N LEU A 419 29.80 7.20 37.42
CA LEU A 419 30.71 6.71 38.43
C LEU A 419 30.78 7.59 39.71
N GLU A 420 30.17 8.77 39.70
CA GLU A 420 30.20 9.68 40.86
C GLU A 420 28.90 9.77 41.69
N ASN A 421 27.85 9.02 41.31
CA ASN A 421 26.59 9.04 42.05
C ASN A 421 26.09 7.61 42.38
N PRO A 422 26.25 7.14 43.62
CA PRO A 422 26.01 5.72 43.99
C PRO A 422 24.52 5.29 43.99
N GLU A 423 23.57 6.20 43.80
CA GLU A 423 22.14 5.87 43.82
C GLU A 423 21.56 5.46 42.44
N ILE A 424 22.36 5.51 41.37
CA ILE A 424 21.89 5.15 39.99
C ILE A 424 22.54 3.85 39.49
N ALA A 425 23.38 3.18 40.32
CA ALA A 425 24.20 2.04 39.87
C ALA A 425 23.48 0.70 39.75
N GLU A 426 22.17 0.61 40.03
CA GLU A 426 21.45 -0.68 39.97
C GLU A 426 20.73 -1.01 38.66
N GLU A 427 20.73 -0.13 37.63
CA GLU A 427 19.92 -0.38 36.42
C GLU A 427 20.69 -0.60 35.10
N ILE A 428 22.02 -0.52 35.03
CA ILE A 428 22.72 -0.73 33.74
C ILE A 428 24.07 -1.44 33.92
N GLU A 429 24.11 -2.76 33.80
CA GLU A 429 25.35 -3.52 33.53
C GLU A 429 25.61 -3.59 32.00
N PRO A 430 26.75 -3.07 31.50
CA PRO A 430 27.12 -3.26 30.10
C PRO A 430 27.85 -4.60 29.91
N GLN A 431 27.25 -5.53 29.21
CA GLN A 431 27.97 -6.72 28.75
C GLN A 431 29.01 -6.36 27.69
N LYS A 432 30.25 -6.69 28.01
CA LYS A 432 31.45 -6.55 27.16
C LYS A 432 31.31 -7.40 25.88
N PHE A 433 31.39 -6.77 24.73
CA PHE A 433 31.66 -7.45 23.47
C PHE A 433 33.12 -7.91 23.43
N GLN A 434 33.36 -9.21 23.52
CA GLN A 434 34.64 -9.81 23.12
C GLN A 434 34.69 -9.92 21.60
N LYS A 435 35.63 -9.15 21.02
CA LYS A 435 36.10 -9.36 19.65
C LYS A 435 37.02 -10.58 19.65
N THR A 436 36.61 -11.67 19.05
CA THR A 436 37.54 -12.71 18.58
C THR A 436 38.05 -12.30 17.19
N VAL A 437 39.29 -11.89 17.16
CA VAL A 437 40.08 -11.79 15.92
C VAL A 437 40.76 -13.15 15.77
N GLU A 438 40.34 -13.95 14.79
CA GLU A 438 41.12 -15.10 14.32
C GLU A 438 41.91 -14.70 13.10
N ASP A 439 43.18 -14.75 13.32
CA ASP A 439 44.30 -14.63 12.32
C ASP A 439 44.33 -15.92 11.50
N SER A 440 44.22 -15.82 10.20
CA SER A 440 44.45 -16.96 9.30
C SER A 440 45.59 -16.67 8.35
N SER A 441 46.76 -17.18 8.74
CA SER A 441 47.88 -17.35 7.81
C SER A 441 48.20 -18.84 7.62
N GLY A 442 48.07 -19.30 6.39
CA GLY A 442 49.03 -20.24 5.81
C GLY A 442 48.68 -21.69 5.60
N ARG A 443 48.74 -22.06 4.32
CA ARG A 443 49.28 -23.25 3.64
C ARG A 443 48.35 -24.37 3.14
N ASN A 444 48.30 -24.39 1.81
CA ASN A 444 48.41 -25.52 0.86
C ASN A 444 48.19 -26.97 1.32
N GLY A 445 47.36 -27.67 0.54
CA GLY A 445 47.51 -29.12 0.40
C GLY A 445 46.32 -29.86 -0.21
N SER A 446 46.40 -30.11 -1.54
CA SER A 446 45.94 -31.33 -2.25
C SER A 446 44.49 -31.87 -2.10
N ARG A 447 43.85 -31.96 -3.27
CA ARG A 447 42.72 -32.87 -3.60
C ARG A 447 43.12 -34.35 -3.43
N PRO A 448 42.11 -35.26 -3.21
CA PRO A 448 41.70 -36.06 -4.35
C PRO A 448 40.18 -36.31 -4.49
N ARG A 449 39.85 -36.76 -5.71
CA ARG A 449 38.57 -37.17 -6.26
C ARG A 449 37.98 -38.41 -5.58
N GLY A 450 36.63 -38.55 -5.60
CA GLY A 450 35.96 -39.81 -5.38
C GLY A 450 34.43 -39.78 -5.39
N ARG A 451 33.86 -40.11 -6.54
CA ARG A 451 32.67 -40.94 -6.82
C ARG A 451 31.34 -40.76 -6.08
N ALA A 452 30.34 -40.51 -6.88
CA ALA A 452 28.94 -40.87 -6.63
C ALA A 452 28.71 -42.39 -6.59
N PRO A 453 27.60 -42.87 -5.98
CA PRO A 453 26.65 -43.70 -6.75
C PRO A 453 25.17 -43.37 -6.47
N LYS A 454 24.37 -43.32 -7.53
CA LYS A 454 23.22 -44.11 -8.03
C LYS A 454 22.10 -44.49 -7.03
N SER A 455 20.94 -43.92 -7.32
CA SER A 455 19.61 -44.48 -7.56
C SER A 455 19.10 -45.69 -6.78
N SER A 456 17.89 -45.56 -6.17
CA SER A 456 16.78 -46.52 -6.36
C SER A 456 15.45 -45.93 -5.86
N LYS A 457 14.46 -45.90 -6.72
CA LYS A 457 13.02 -46.09 -6.46
C LYS A 457 12.75 -47.60 -6.39
N PRO A 458 11.55 -48.15 -6.04
CA PRO A 458 10.25 -47.55 -5.73
C PRO A 458 9.51 -48.29 -4.58
N GLN A 459 8.51 -47.69 -4.00
CA GLN A 459 7.11 -48.12 -3.94
C GLN A 459 6.24 -47.04 -3.37
#